data_90f658768a89ab1da69eb40fe53ff0d9
#
_entry.id   90f658768a89ab1da69eb40fe53ff0d9
#
_cell.length_a   1.000
_cell.length_b   1.000
_cell.length_c   1.000
_cell.angle_alpha   90.00
_cell.angle_beta   90.00
_cell.angle_gamma   90.00
#
_symmetry.space_group_name_H-M   'P 1'
#
loop_
_entity.id
_entity.type
_entity.pdbx_description
1 polymer ?
#
loop_
_entity_poly.entity_id
_entity_poly.type
_entity_poly.pdbx_seq_one_letter_code
_entity_poly.pdbx_strand_id
1 'polypeptide(L)'
;MSRAEDIFQKLIYFGEDAIDDFIVNLQTEELFLDFKQAVSTGKNGTSLHKDDRKNLAKGISGFGNSEGGVIVWGVECSRDCDIGDVAKAKVKVKNVHRFLSWLENAISGCTIPSHNRVRNHIISVDKNGDGFVATYIPKSELAPLMTTMGNNIYIRSGSNNVPAPYSVIAGMFGKRPQPNVELIIADKNLEVLDNAVEDMVYPPSLDNPPEKYLRLSFSICGENDSNVIARELYLSCSSTGKGGEYNKVRFSNYNQMDSIPGIEGQLNLITRPDLRALYL
;
A
#
# COMPACT_ATOMS: atom_id res chain seq x y z
N MET A 1 -8.23 -3.04 -19.50
CA MET A 1 -9.07 -3.31 -18.33
C MET A 1 -8.73 -4.68 -17.78
N SER A 2 -8.83 -4.89 -16.47
CA SER A 2 -8.69 -6.24 -15.90
C SER A 2 -10.02 -7.00 -16.07
N ARG A 3 -9.97 -8.36 -16.11
CA ARG A 3 -11.21 -9.17 -16.18
C ARG A 3 -12.18 -8.85 -15.03
N ALA A 4 -11.65 -8.59 -13.82
CA ALA A 4 -12.47 -8.18 -12.68
C ALA A 4 -13.21 -6.85 -12.94
N GLU A 5 -12.56 -5.91 -13.59
CA GLU A 5 -13.17 -4.63 -13.94
C GLU A 5 -14.23 -4.79 -15.02
N ASP A 6 -13.99 -5.64 -16.02
CA ASP A 6 -14.97 -5.94 -17.07
C ASP A 6 -16.25 -6.57 -16.47
N ILE A 7 -16.12 -7.51 -15.52
CA ILE A 7 -17.26 -8.08 -14.80
C ILE A 7 -18.01 -6.99 -14.02
N PHE A 8 -17.29 -6.12 -13.32
CA PHE A 8 -17.90 -5.04 -12.55
C PHE A 8 -18.65 -4.05 -13.44
N GLN A 9 -18.07 -3.67 -14.60
CA GLN A 9 -18.71 -2.80 -15.57
C GLN A 9 -19.94 -3.45 -16.20
N LYS A 10 -19.90 -4.76 -16.49
CA LYS A 10 -21.07 -5.54 -16.97
C LYS A 10 -22.23 -5.43 -15.97
N LEU A 11 -21.96 -5.60 -14.66
CA LEU A 11 -22.97 -5.47 -13.61
C LEU A 11 -23.55 -4.06 -13.49
N ILE A 12 -22.73 -3.02 -13.66
CA ILE A 12 -23.19 -1.63 -13.66
C ILE A 12 -24.09 -1.35 -14.86
N TYR A 13 -23.70 -1.81 -16.05
CA TYR A 13 -24.37 -1.48 -17.29
C TYR A 13 -25.70 -2.24 -17.47
N PHE A 14 -25.71 -3.55 -17.21
CA PHE A 14 -26.88 -4.40 -17.43
C PHE A 14 -27.76 -4.56 -16.16
N GLY A 15 -27.28 -4.12 -15.00
CA GLY A 15 -28.07 -4.19 -13.77
C GLY A 15 -28.48 -5.62 -13.40
N GLU A 16 -29.76 -5.82 -13.06
CA GLU A 16 -30.30 -7.11 -12.65
C GLU A 16 -30.31 -8.16 -13.77
N ASP A 17 -30.36 -7.73 -15.03
CA ASP A 17 -30.30 -8.65 -16.20
C ASP A 17 -28.96 -9.41 -16.23
N ALA A 18 -27.87 -8.79 -15.76
CA ALA A 18 -26.59 -9.49 -15.64
C ALA A 18 -26.64 -10.62 -14.60
N ILE A 19 -27.42 -10.46 -13.54
CA ILE A 19 -27.61 -11.50 -12.53
C ILE A 19 -28.47 -12.62 -13.07
N ASP A 20 -29.51 -12.28 -13.83
CA ASP A 20 -30.36 -13.28 -14.50
C ASP A 20 -29.53 -14.10 -15.51
N ASP A 21 -28.65 -13.46 -16.27
CA ASP A 21 -27.70 -14.11 -17.16
C ASP A 21 -26.78 -15.08 -16.40
N PHE A 22 -26.26 -14.70 -15.23
CA PHE A 22 -25.46 -15.59 -14.41
C PHE A 22 -26.20 -16.83 -13.93
N ILE A 23 -27.48 -16.67 -13.55
CA ILE A 23 -28.30 -17.79 -13.07
C ILE A 23 -28.70 -18.71 -14.23
N VAL A 24 -29.15 -18.15 -15.36
CA VAL A 24 -29.57 -18.91 -16.54
C VAL A 24 -28.40 -19.73 -17.12
N ASN A 25 -27.21 -19.14 -17.15
CA ASN A 25 -26.02 -19.79 -17.68
C ASN A 25 -25.27 -20.64 -16.64
N LEU A 26 -25.80 -20.82 -15.43
CA LEU A 26 -25.16 -21.55 -14.34
C LEU A 26 -23.72 -21.08 -14.11
N GLN A 27 -23.55 -19.75 -14.08
CA GLN A 27 -22.22 -19.14 -13.90
C GLN A 27 -21.56 -19.66 -12.62
N THR A 28 -20.38 -20.24 -12.77
CA THR A 28 -19.59 -20.69 -11.64
C THR A 28 -18.88 -19.54 -10.94
N GLU A 29 -18.65 -19.70 -9.63
CA GLU A 29 -17.60 -18.92 -8.98
C GLU A 29 -16.27 -19.19 -9.66
N GLU A 30 -15.49 -18.15 -9.89
CA GLU A 30 -14.19 -18.25 -10.58
C GLU A 30 -13.14 -17.33 -9.93
N LEU A 31 -11.95 -17.32 -10.51
CA LEU A 31 -10.83 -16.54 -10.00
C LEU A 31 -11.17 -15.06 -9.74
N PHE A 32 -12.08 -14.48 -10.54
CA PHE A 32 -12.44 -13.05 -10.50
C PHE A 32 -13.86 -12.78 -9.99
N LEU A 33 -14.64 -13.81 -9.69
CA LEU A 33 -16.06 -13.70 -9.33
C LEU A 33 -16.41 -14.57 -8.13
N ASP A 34 -17.11 -13.99 -7.17
CA ASP A 34 -17.58 -14.64 -5.96
C ASP A 34 -19.03 -14.22 -5.67
N PHE A 35 -19.91 -15.17 -5.35
CA PHE A 35 -21.29 -14.90 -5.02
C PHE A 35 -21.52 -15.07 -3.52
N LYS A 36 -22.29 -14.16 -2.94
CA LYS A 36 -22.59 -14.22 -1.50
C LYS A 36 -24.05 -13.89 -1.23
N GLN A 37 -24.70 -14.78 -0.51
CA GLN A 37 -25.96 -14.49 0.14
C GLN A 37 -25.67 -13.62 1.36
N ALA A 38 -26.30 -12.43 1.46
CA ALA A 38 -26.14 -11.58 2.62
C ALA A 38 -26.94 -12.10 3.81
N VAL A 39 -26.31 -12.17 4.97
CA VAL A 39 -26.97 -12.53 6.25
C VAL A 39 -27.65 -11.32 6.89
N SER A 40 -27.13 -10.12 6.60
CA SER A 40 -27.68 -8.86 7.13
C SER A 40 -29.11 -8.63 6.65
N THR A 41 -30.05 -8.64 7.59
CA THR A 41 -31.50 -8.48 7.29
C THR A 41 -31.97 -7.03 7.30
N GLY A 42 -31.13 -6.08 7.68
CA GLY A 42 -31.50 -4.66 7.76
C GLY A 42 -32.48 -4.28 8.87
N LYS A 43 -33.08 -5.23 9.57
CA LYS A 43 -34.21 -4.94 10.51
C LYS A 43 -33.80 -4.40 11.88
N ASN A 44 -32.69 -4.83 12.46
CA ASN A 44 -32.33 -4.44 13.84
C ASN A 44 -30.82 -4.19 14.02
N GLY A 45 -30.03 -4.15 12.96
CA GLY A 45 -28.60 -3.95 13.03
C GLY A 45 -28.19 -2.49 12.87
N THR A 46 -27.16 -2.08 13.57
CA THR A 46 -26.49 -0.78 13.40
C THR A 46 -25.24 -0.89 12.53
N SER A 47 -24.83 -2.12 12.17
CA SER A 47 -23.60 -2.43 11.42
C SER A 47 -23.77 -3.72 10.62
N LEU A 48 -22.81 -3.97 9.74
CA LEU A 48 -22.73 -5.20 8.95
C LEU A 48 -22.67 -6.44 9.87
N HIS A 49 -23.44 -7.48 9.52
CA HIS A 49 -23.42 -8.74 10.26
C HIS A 49 -22.01 -9.33 10.28
N LYS A 50 -21.66 -10.02 11.36
CA LYS A 50 -20.31 -10.58 11.56
C LYS A 50 -19.86 -11.48 10.40
N ASP A 51 -20.77 -12.32 9.88
CA ASP A 51 -20.46 -13.25 8.81
C ASP A 51 -20.26 -12.51 7.47
N ASP A 52 -21.07 -11.51 7.17
CA ASP A 52 -20.90 -10.67 5.99
C ASP A 52 -19.59 -9.88 6.07
N ARG A 53 -19.25 -9.35 7.24
CA ARG A 53 -17.97 -8.67 7.47
C ARG A 53 -16.78 -9.62 7.30
N LYS A 54 -16.92 -10.89 7.75
CA LYS A 54 -15.91 -11.92 7.55
C LYS A 54 -15.74 -12.28 6.09
N ASN A 55 -16.85 -12.40 5.35
CA ASN A 55 -16.83 -12.66 3.91
C ASN A 55 -16.19 -11.49 3.15
N LEU A 56 -16.55 -10.26 3.48
CA LEU A 56 -15.94 -9.06 2.91
C LEU A 56 -14.42 -9.01 3.17
N ALA A 57 -14.00 -9.19 4.41
CA ALA A 57 -12.57 -9.17 4.78
C ALA A 57 -11.77 -10.27 4.06
N LYS A 58 -12.34 -11.49 4.00
CA LYS A 58 -11.75 -12.63 3.29
C LYS A 58 -11.65 -12.36 1.78
N GLY A 59 -12.69 -11.77 1.19
CA GLY A 59 -12.69 -11.36 -0.22
C GLY A 59 -11.68 -10.26 -0.52
N ILE A 60 -11.61 -9.21 0.32
CA ILE A 60 -10.63 -8.14 0.16
C ILE A 60 -9.20 -8.68 0.24
N SER A 61 -8.90 -9.55 1.20
CA SER A 61 -7.60 -10.20 1.30
C SER A 61 -7.32 -11.08 0.09
N GLY A 62 -8.25 -11.99 -0.26
CA GLY A 62 -8.07 -12.96 -1.35
C GLY A 62 -7.89 -12.32 -2.72
N PHE A 63 -8.80 -11.43 -3.10
CA PHE A 63 -8.75 -10.72 -4.39
C PHE A 63 -7.62 -9.68 -4.42
N GLY A 64 -7.46 -8.89 -3.36
CA GLY A 64 -6.43 -7.86 -3.28
C GLY A 64 -5.00 -8.43 -3.32
N ASN A 65 -4.78 -9.60 -2.76
CA ASN A 65 -3.51 -10.32 -2.80
C ASN A 65 -3.29 -11.11 -4.12
N SER A 66 -4.30 -11.16 -4.98
CA SER A 66 -4.25 -11.87 -6.26
C SER A 66 -4.41 -10.88 -7.42
N GLU A 67 -5.26 -11.16 -8.39
CA GLU A 67 -5.44 -10.31 -9.58
C GLU A 67 -6.68 -9.42 -9.53
N GLY A 68 -7.28 -9.27 -8.34
CA GLY A 68 -8.54 -8.57 -8.15
C GLY A 68 -9.76 -9.46 -8.38
N GLY A 69 -10.96 -8.93 -8.09
CA GLY A 69 -12.21 -9.66 -8.29
C GLY A 69 -13.44 -8.84 -7.92
N VAL A 70 -14.60 -9.49 -8.06
CA VAL A 70 -15.91 -8.93 -7.73
C VAL A 70 -16.67 -9.88 -6.82
N ILE A 71 -17.24 -9.35 -5.74
CA ILE A 71 -18.24 -10.06 -4.93
C ILE A 71 -19.62 -9.53 -5.33
N VAL A 72 -20.52 -10.44 -5.68
CA VAL A 72 -21.94 -10.13 -5.95
C VAL A 72 -22.76 -10.57 -4.75
N TRP A 73 -23.36 -9.60 -4.05
CA TRP A 73 -24.20 -9.82 -2.89
C TRP A 73 -25.67 -9.97 -3.28
N GLY A 74 -26.32 -11.00 -2.73
CA GLY A 74 -27.72 -11.29 -3.00
C GLY A 74 -27.95 -12.47 -3.96
N VAL A 75 -26.91 -13.25 -4.22
CA VAL A 75 -26.99 -14.46 -5.05
C VAL A 75 -26.67 -15.68 -4.18
N GLU A 76 -27.56 -16.67 -4.23
CA GLU A 76 -27.35 -17.98 -3.62
C GLU A 76 -26.62 -18.88 -4.61
N CYS A 77 -25.57 -19.56 -4.13
CA CYS A 77 -24.90 -20.63 -4.85
C CYS A 77 -25.34 -22.00 -4.36
N SER A 78 -25.35 -22.95 -5.25
CA SER A 78 -25.43 -24.36 -4.89
C SER A 78 -24.28 -25.14 -5.52
N ARG A 79 -23.84 -26.16 -4.81
CA ARG A 79 -22.81 -27.04 -5.33
C ARG A 79 -23.41 -27.94 -6.38
N ASP A 80 -22.92 -27.81 -7.59
CA ASP A 80 -23.15 -28.77 -8.66
C ASP A 80 -22.03 -29.79 -8.69
N CYS A 81 -22.38 -31.09 -8.85
CA CYS A 81 -21.40 -32.20 -8.75
C CYS A 81 -20.36 -32.16 -9.87
N ASP A 82 -20.73 -31.62 -11.03
CA ASP A 82 -19.91 -31.64 -12.24
C ASP A 82 -19.15 -30.32 -12.48
N ILE A 83 -19.72 -29.19 -12.06
CA ILE A 83 -19.21 -27.86 -12.42
C ILE A 83 -18.72 -27.03 -11.22
N GLY A 84 -19.07 -27.40 -9.99
CA GLY A 84 -18.69 -26.66 -8.77
C GLY A 84 -19.79 -25.77 -8.21
N ASP A 85 -19.44 -24.67 -7.53
CA ASP A 85 -20.43 -23.74 -6.96
C ASP A 85 -20.97 -22.82 -8.05
N VAL A 86 -22.27 -22.96 -8.38
CA VAL A 86 -22.97 -22.21 -9.44
C VAL A 86 -23.99 -21.25 -8.86
N ALA A 87 -24.19 -20.12 -9.53
CA ALA A 87 -25.27 -19.19 -9.24
C ALA A 87 -26.61 -19.87 -9.47
N LYS A 88 -27.47 -19.95 -8.43
CA LYS A 88 -28.73 -20.71 -8.47
C LYS A 88 -29.94 -19.83 -8.36
N ALA A 89 -29.96 -18.90 -7.43
CA ALA A 89 -31.16 -18.13 -7.12
C ALA A 89 -30.83 -16.71 -6.69
N LYS A 90 -31.76 -15.80 -6.98
CA LYS A 90 -31.76 -14.44 -6.47
C LYS A 90 -32.29 -14.42 -5.03
N VAL A 91 -31.45 -13.97 -4.08
CA VAL A 91 -31.80 -13.75 -2.69
C VAL A 91 -31.50 -12.31 -2.33
N LYS A 92 -32.41 -11.41 -2.69
CA LYS A 92 -32.18 -9.96 -2.57
C LYS A 92 -31.73 -9.53 -1.17
N VAL A 93 -30.71 -8.69 -1.14
CA VAL A 93 -30.26 -8.03 0.09
C VAL A 93 -31.36 -7.09 0.59
N LYS A 94 -31.69 -7.20 1.87
CA LYS A 94 -32.69 -6.34 2.51
C LYS A 94 -32.15 -4.94 2.77
N ASN A 95 -32.91 -3.92 2.40
CA ASN A 95 -32.54 -2.50 2.53
C ASN A 95 -31.13 -2.25 1.95
N VAL A 96 -31.03 -2.37 0.65
CA VAL A 96 -29.75 -2.37 -0.08
C VAL A 96 -28.91 -1.10 0.16
N HIS A 97 -29.53 0.08 0.32
CA HIS A 97 -28.81 1.32 0.59
C HIS A 97 -28.14 1.30 1.97
N ARG A 98 -28.81 0.75 2.98
CA ARG A 98 -28.24 0.58 4.30
C ARG A 98 -27.12 -0.45 4.32
N PHE A 99 -27.29 -1.54 3.60
CA PHE A 99 -26.27 -2.57 3.45
C PHE A 99 -25.02 -2.01 2.76
N LEU A 100 -25.19 -1.22 1.70
CA LEU A 100 -24.09 -0.52 1.03
C LEU A 100 -23.30 0.36 2.02
N SER A 101 -24.01 1.20 2.79
CA SER A 101 -23.36 2.06 3.79
C SER A 101 -22.56 1.25 4.82
N TRP A 102 -23.09 0.08 5.23
CA TRP A 102 -22.37 -0.80 6.15
C TRP A 102 -21.14 -1.45 5.52
N LEU A 103 -21.18 -1.82 4.23
CA LEU A 103 -20.01 -2.32 3.50
C LEU A 103 -18.93 -1.24 3.45
N GLU A 104 -19.29 -0.01 3.06
CA GLU A 104 -18.34 1.11 2.96
C GLU A 104 -17.66 1.41 4.29
N ASN A 105 -18.42 1.46 5.37
CA ASN A 105 -17.89 1.65 6.72
C ASN A 105 -16.99 0.50 7.20
N ALA A 106 -17.21 -0.72 6.70
CA ALA A 106 -16.46 -1.89 7.13
C ALA A 106 -15.11 -2.04 6.39
N ILE A 107 -14.98 -1.53 5.15
CA ILE A 107 -13.81 -1.75 4.27
C ILE A 107 -12.50 -1.37 4.96
N SER A 108 -12.42 -0.17 5.56
CA SER A 108 -11.20 0.34 6.19
C SER A 108 -10.67 -0.55 7.33
N GLY A 109 -11.59 -1.26 8.00
CA GLY A 109 -11.27 -2.14 9.11
C GLY A 109 -11.20 -3.62 8.74
N CYS A 110 -11.25 -4.00 7.47
CA CYS A 110 -11.24 -5.42 7.05
C CYS A 110 -9.84 -6.01 6.97
N THR A 111 -8.83 -5.23 6.56
CA THR A 111 -7.46 -5.72 6.33
C THR A 111 -6.40 -4.76 6.86
N ILE A 112 -5.21 -5.31 7.09
CA ILE A 112 -3.97 -4.58 7.42
C ILE A 112 -2.92 -4.99 6.37
N PRO A 113 -2.39 -4.02 5.59
CA PRO A 113 -2.86 -2.65 5.45
C PRO A 113 -4.29 -2.55 4.88
N SER A 114 -4.94 -1.40 5.07
CA SER A 114 -6.28 -1.16 4.53
C SER A 114 -6.25 -1.03 3.01
N HIS A 115 -7.25 -1.59 2.33
CA HIS A 115 -7.38 -1.51 0.88
C HIS A 115 -8.31 -0.38 0.44
N ASN A 116 -7.76 0.79 0.11
CA ASN A 116 -8.52 2.02 -0.15
C ASN A 116 -9.19 2.09 -1.53
N ARG A 117 -8.94 1.11 -2.43
CA ARG A 117 -9.44 1.12 -3.82
C ARG A 117 -10.65 0.23 -4.05
N VAL A 118 -11.22 -0.34 -2.98
CA VAL A 118 -12.46 -1.13 -3.06
C VAL A 118 -13.63 -0.20 -3.42
N ARG A 119 -14.47 -0.62 -4.36
CA ARG A 119 -15.63 0.13 -4.82
C ARG A 119 -16.89 -0.73 -4.72
N ASN A 120 -17.95 -0.14 -4.17
CA ASN A 120 -19.27 -0.79 -4.12
C ASN A 120 -20.22 -0.11 -5.09
N HIS A 121 -21.16 -0.88 -5.65
CA HIS A 121 -22.21 -0.38 -6.52
C HIS A 121 -23.52 -1.13 -6.28
N ILE A 122 -24.64 -0.41 -6.19
CA ILE A 122 -25.97 -1.00 -6.14
C ILE A 122 -26.36 -1.40 -7.58
N ILE A 123 -26.54 -2.70 -7.80
CA ILE A 123 -26.89 -3.25 -9.12
C ILE A 123 -28.34 -2.94 -9.44
N SER A 124 -29.26 -3.20 -8.50
CA SER A 124 -30.68 -2.89 -8.63
C SER A 124 -31.36 -2.71 -7.28
N VAL A 125 -32.47 -1.98 -7.26
CA VAL A 125 -33.32 -1.76 -6.08
C VAL A 125 -34.76 -1.96 -6.50
N ASP A 126 -35.50 -2.78 -5.75
CA ASP A 126 -36.94 -2.95 -5.96
C ASP A 126 -37.77 -1.93 -5.14
N LYS A 127 -39.13 -2.01 -5.30
CA LYS A 127 -40.08 -1.11 -4.61
C LYS A 127 -40.02 -1.21 -3.07
N ASN A 128 -39.47 -2.31 -2.54
CA ASN A 128 -39.35 -2.53 -1.09
C ASN A 128 -37.99 -2.05 -0.56
N GLY A 129 -37.10 -1.54 -1.42
CA GLY A 129 -35.75 -1.14 -1.08
C GLY A 129 -34.75 -2.30 -0.99
N ASP A 130 -35.15 -3.49 -1.45
CA ASP A 130 -34.31 -4.69 -1.50
C ASP A 130 -33.65 -4.80 -2.88
N GLY A 131 -32.45 -5.39 -2.97
CA GLY A 131 -31.74 -5.44 -4.24
C GLY A 131 -30.41 -6.20 -4.19
N PHE A 132 -29.51 -5.83 -5.07
CA PHE A 132 -28.20 -6.47 -5.19
C PHE A 132 -27.07 -5.45 -5.16
N VAL A 133 -25.93 -5.86 -4.65
CA VAL A 133 -24.71 -5.02 -4.58
C VAL A 133 -23.54 -5.76 -5.19
N ALA A 134 -22.72 -5.06 -5.97
CA ALA A 134 -21.40 -5.51 -6.39
C ALA A 134 -20.31 -4.81 -5.58
N THR A 135 -19.33 -5.57 -5.11
CA THR A 135 -18.11 -5.05 -4.48
C THR A 135 -16.93 -5.40 -5.39
N TYR A 136 -16.34 -4.40 -6.02
CA TYR A 136 -15.13 -4.53 -6.83
C TYR A 136 -13.89 -4.34 -5.97
N ILE A 137 -12.99 -5.29 -6.03
CA ILE A 137 -11.74 -5.33 -5.27
C ILE A 137 -10.60 -5.43 -6.27
N PRO A 138 -9.88 -4.34 -6.57
CA PRO A 138 -8.72 -4.39 -7.44
C PRO A 138 -7.55 -5.10 -6.75
N LYS A 139 -6.58 -5.56 -7.53
CA LYS A 139 -5.28 -6.00 -7.02
C LYS A 139 -4.64 -4.89 -6.19
N SER A 140 -4.09 -5.23 -5.04
CA SER A 140 -3.44 -4.27 -4.15
C SER A 140 -1.94 -4.19 -4.42
N GLU A 141 -1.43 -2.99 -4.50
CA GLU A 141 0.00 -2.72 -4.51
C GLU A 141 0.64 -2.88 -3.11
N LEU A 142 -0.20 -2.86 -2.07
CA LEU A 142 0.22 -3.01 -0.68
C LEU A 142 0.14 -4.46 -0.17
N ALA A 143 0.00 -5.44 -1.08
CA ALA A 143 0.03 -6.85 -0.69
C ALA A 143 1.32 -7.20 0.08
N PRO A 144 1.25 -8.09 1.08
CA PRO A 144 0.10 -8.89 1.49
C PRO A 144 -0.86 -8.12 2.40
N LEU A 145 -2.17 -8.32 2.14
CA LEU A 145 -3.27 -7.84 2.97
C LEU A 145 -3.69 -8.93 3.95
N MET A 146 -3.52 -8.70 5.24
CA MET A 146 -3.94 -9.62 6.30
C MET A 146 -5.32 -9.22 6.82
N THR A 147 -6.24 -10.17 6.99
CA THR A 147 -7.56 -9.89 7.58
C THR A 147 -7.43 -9.53 9.05
N THR A 148 -8.18 -8.52 9.51
CA THR A 148 -8.24 -8.16 10.94
C THR A 148 -9.00 -9.19 11.77
N MET A 149 -9.91 -9.95 11.14
CA MET A 149 -10.66 -11.04 11.76
C MET A 149 -9.94 -12.36 11.49
N GLY A 150 -9.16 -12.84 12.46
CA GLY A 150 -8.45 -14.11 12.39
C GLY A 150 -7.02 -14.03 11.88
N ASN A 151 -6.52 -12.83 11.55
CA ASN A 151 -5.12 -12.57 11.18
C ASN A 151 -4.55 -13.47 10.07
N ASN A 152 -5.40 -13.83 9.09
CA ASN A 152 -5.01 -14.66 7.97
C ASN A 152 -4.76 -13.82 6.72
N ILE A 153 -3.80 -14.23 5.93
CA ILE A 153 -3.54 -13.72 4.59
C ILE A 153 -4.13 -14.72 3.61
N TYR A 154 -5.11 -14.28 2.82
CA TYR A 154 -5.76 -15.13 1.81
C TYR A 154 -5.27 -14.77 0.41
N ILE A 155 -5.25 -15.78 -0.45
CA ILE A 155 -5.10 -15.64 -1.91
C ILE A 155 -6.28 -16.34 -2.60
N ARG A 156 -6.56 -15.93 -3.82
CA ARG A 156 -7.54 -16.60 -4.67
C ARG A 156 -6.91 -17.80 -5.36
N SER A 157 -7.51 -18.96 -5.20
CA SER A 157 -7.12 -20.22 -5.88
C SER A 157 -8.37 -20.83 -6.49
N GLY A 158 -8.52 -20.70 -7.80
CA GLY A 158 -9.78 -21.01 -8.47
C GLY A 158 -10.94 -20.16 -7.91
N SER A 159 -12.02 -20.82 -7.49
CA SER A 159 -13.19 -20.21 -6.86
C SER A 159 -13.04 -19.95 -5.34
N ASN A 160 -11.93 -20.34 -4.72
CA ASN A 160 -11.78 -20.31 -3.28
C ASN A 160 -10.77 -19.27 -2.80
N ASN A 161 -11.08 -18.64 -1.66
CA ASN A 161 -10.10 -17.89 -0.90
C ASN A 161 -9.40 -18.82 0.08
N VAL A 162 -8.12 -19.14 -0.17
CA VAL A 162 -7.31 -20.06 0.65
C VAL A 162 -6.23 -19.30 1.42
N PRO A 163 -5.83 -19.75 2.62
CA PRO A 163 -4.68 -19.19 3.31
C PRO A 163 -3.44 -19.27 2.42
N ALA A 164 -2.72 -18.16 2.32
CA ALA A 164 -1.51 -18.07 1.50
C ALA A 164 -0.38 -18.91 2.11
N PRO A 165 0.31 -19.75 1.31
CA PRO A 165 1.52 -20.43 1.77
C PRO A 165 2.64 -19.45 2.11
N TYR A 166 3.55 -19.85 3.00
CA TYR A 166 4.67 -19.02 3.44
C TYR A 166 5.50 -18.45 2.28
N SER A 167 5.82 -19.27 1.29
CA SER A 167 6.62 -18.85 0.12
C SER A 167 5.94 -17.75 -0.70
N VAL A 168 4.59 -17.79 -0.81
CA VAL A 168 3.80 -16.77 -1.50
C VAL A 168 3.80 -15.48 -0.69
N ILE A 169 3.62 -15.56 0.63
CA ILE A 169 3.66 -14.40 1.52
C ILE A 169 5.04 -13.72 1.46
N ALA A 170 6.12 -14.50 1.54
CA ALA A 170 7.48 -13.98 1.42
C ALA A 170 7.72 -13.28 0.07
N GLY A 171 7.23 -13.88 -1.03
CA GLY A 171 7.29 -13.27 -2.35
C GLY A 171 6.49 -11.97 -2.48
N MET A 172 5.36 -11.85 -1.79
CA MET A 172 4.57 -10.61 -1.76
C MET A 172 5.32 -9.47 -1.05
N PHE A 173 5.98 -9.75 0.07
CA PHE A 173 6.82 -8.76 0.74
C PHE A 173 7.98 -8.28 -0.13
N GLY A 174 8.62 -9.19 -0.88
CA GLY A 174 9.69 -8.85 -1.81
C GLY A 174 9.24 -8.03 -3.03
N LYS A 175 7.93 -8.02 -3.34
CA LYS A 175 7.33 -7.26 -4.46
C LYS A 175 6.77 -5.89 -4.05
N ARG A 176 6.79 -5.55 -2.78
CA ARG A 176 6.33 -4.22 -2.36
C ARG A 176 7.19 -3.17 -3.05
N PRO A 177 6.56 -2.18 -3.68
CA PRO A 177 7.32 -1.04 -4.20
C PRO A 177 8.16 -0.45 -3.08
N GLN A 178 9.44 -0.31 -3.33
CA GLN A 178 10.36 0.38 -2.43
C GLN A 178 10.62 1.78 -2.98
N PRO A 179 10.82 2.78 -2.12
CA PRO A 179 11.27 4.07 -2.60
C PRO A 179 12.65 3.90 -3.26
N ASN A 180 12.82 4.43 -4.45
CA ASN A 180 14.10 4.48 -5.13
C ASN A 180 14.74 5.84 -4.85
N VAL A 181 15.64 5.89 -3.88
CA VAL A 181 16.31 7.13 -3.47
C VAL A 181 17.74 7.11 -3.95
N GLU A 182 18.07 8.03 -4.84
CA GLU A 182 19.43 8.24 -5.34
C GLU A 182 20.05 9.47 -4.66
N LEU A 183 21.35 9.40 -4.36
CA LEU A 183 22.12 10.51 -3.87
C LEU A 183 22.86 11.17 -5.02
N ILE A 184 22.57 12.42 -5.27
CA ILE A 184 23.20 13.22 -6.33
C ILE A 184 24.13 14.24 -5.68
N ILE A 185 25.38 14.26 -6.09
CA ILE A 185 26.35 15.28 -5.70
C ILE A 185 26.34 16.39 -6.77
N ALA A 186 25.80 17.54 -6.39
CA ALA A 186 25.70 18.71 -7.24
C ALA A 186 26.62 19.84 -6.75
N ASP A 187 26.71 20.93 -7.51
CA ASP A 187 27.36 22.20 -7.13
C ASP A 187 28.80 22.01 -6.61
N LYS A 188 29.58 21.17 -7.29
CA LYS A 188 30.96 20.91 -6.91
C LYS A 188 31.81 22.14 -7.18
N ASN A 189 32.39 22.73 -6.15
CA ASN A 189 33.32 23.84 -6.25
C ASN A 189 34.61 23.52 -5.51
N LEU A 190 35.74 23.76 -6.15
CA LEU A 190 37.08 23.62 -5.58
C LEU A 190 37.76 24.97 -5.60
N GLU A 191 38.05 25.49 -4.43
CA GLU A 191 38.71 26.79 -4.23
C GLU A 191 40.07 26.61 -3.61
N VAL A 192 41.04 27.40 -4.09
CA VAL A 192 42.33 27.57 -3.42
C VAL A 192 42.26 28.83 -2.60
N LEU A 193 42.41 28.72 -1.29
CA LEU A 193 42.36 29.83 -0.36
C LEU A 193 43.79 30.16 0.08
N ASP A 194 44.16 31.41 -0.08
CA ASP A 194 45.41 31.98 0.41
C ASP A 194 45.17 32.53 1.83
N ASN A 195 46.00 32.12 2.78
CA ASN A 195 45.94 32.46 4.20
C ASN A 195 44.86 31.74 5.04
N ALA A 196 45.14 31.67 6.32
CA ALA A 196 44.24 31.03 7.30
C ALA A 196 42.90 31.79 7.37
N VAL A 197 41.82 31.09 7.01
CA VAL A 197 40.46 31.67 7.15
C VAL A 197 40.07 31.54 8.64
N GLU A 198 39.51 32.61 9.19
CA GLU A 198 39.12 32.73 10.62
C GLU A 198 38.28 31.57 11.15
N ASP A 199 37.61 30.81 10.26
CA ASP A 199 36.76 29.66 10.59
C ASP A 199 37.47 28.29 10.67
N MET A 200 38.78 28.23 10.42
CA MET A 200 39.50 26.95 10.52
C MET A 200 40.03 26.78 11.92
N VAL A 201 39.47 25.81 12.66
CA VAL A 201 40.03 25.36 13.93
C VAL A 201 41.23 24.45 13.65
N TYR A 202 42.43 24.95 13.82
CA TYR A 202 43.67 24.18 13.76
C TYR A 202 43.89 23.43 15.08
N PRO A 203 44.46 22.21 15.02
CA PRO A 203 44.98 21.59 16.24
C PRO A 203 46.10 22.46 16.84
N PRO A 204 46.20 22.53 18.17
CA PRO A 204 47.18 23.38 18.85
C PRO A 204 48.65 23.08 18.54
N SER A 205 48.93 22.00 17.83
CA SER A 205 50.28 21.52 17.50
C SER A 205 50.85 22.05 16.18
N LEU A 206 50.12 22.91 15.48
CA LEU A 206 50.61 23.49 14.21
C LEU A 206 51.20 24.86 14.43
N ASP A 207 52.52 24.89 14.62
CA ASP A 207 53.30 26.14 14.81
C ASP A 207 53.38 27.01 13.53
N ASN A 208 53.19 26.40 12.34
CA ASN A 208 53.13 27.07 11.04
C ASN A 208 51.99 26.53 10.18
N PRO A 209 50.83 27.18 10.13
CA PRO A 209 49.75 26.81 9.21
C PRO A 209 50.21 26.96 7.74
N PRO A 210 49.78 26.06 6.84
CA PRO A 210 50.11 26.17 5.41
C PRO A 210 49.56 27.47 4.82
N GLU A 211 50.30 28.09 3.89
CA GLU A 211 49.91 29.33 3.25
C GLU A 211 48.71 29.17 2.32
N LYS A 212 48.41 27.94 1.85
CA LYS A 212 47.35 27.66 0.89
C LYS A 212 46.51 26.49 1.33
N TYR A 213 45.22 26.58 1.16
CA TYR A 213 44.21 25.55 1.49
C TYR A 213 43.38 25.25 0.29
N LEU A 214 42.94 23.99 0.19
CA LEU A 214 41.95 23.56 -0.75
C LEU A 214 40.61 23.40 -0.04
N ARG A 215 39.60 24.15 -0.51
CA ARG A 215 38.22 24.01 -0.07
C ARG A 215 37.43 23.31 -1.16
N LEU A 216 36.90 22.12 -0.88
CA LEU A 216 35.95 21.45 -1.72
C LEU A 216 34.54 21.64 -1.13
N SER A 217 33.68 22.34 -1.88
CA SER A 217 32.27 22.51 -1.54
C SER A 217 31.41 21.73 -2.52
N PHE A 218 30.39 21.08 -2.04
CA PHE A 218 29.40 20.39 -2.88
C PHE A 218 28.06 20.28 -2.15
N SER A 219 27.00 20.14 -2.92
CA SER A 219 25.66 19.86 -2.40
C SER A 219 25.36 18.37 -2.55
N ILE A 220 24.70 17.78 -1.55
CA ILE A 220 24.15 16.43 -1.64
C ILE A 220 22.65 16.57 -1.68
N CYS A 221 22.03 16.08 -2.76
CA CYS A 221 20.59 16.02 -2.93
C CYS A 221 20.14 14.57 -2.92
N GLY A 222 19.04 14.25 -2.20
CA GLY A 222 18.35 12.99 -2.33
C GLY A 222 17.20 13.14 -3.32
N GLU A 223 17.20 12.40 -4.40
CA GLU A 223 16.11 12.35 -5.37
C GLU A 223 15.37 11.02 -5.25
N ASN A 224 14.05 11.06 -5.15
CA ASN A 224 13.20 9.88 -5.12
C ASN A 224 12.38 9.85 -6.41
N ASP A 225 12.76 9.02 -7.37
CA ASP A 225 12.12 8.88 -8.68
C ASP A 225 10.95 7.89 -8.67
N SER A 226 10.60 7.33 -7.52
CA SER A 226 9.52 6.35 -7.37
C SER A 226 8.21 6.99 -6.89
N ASN A 227 7.08 6.33 -7.17
CA ASN A 227 5.75 6.73 -6.66
C ASN A 227 5.54 6.36 -5.18
N VAL A 228 6.58 5.89 -4.49
CA VAL A 228 6.52 5.47 -3.08
C VAL A 228 7.22 6.50 -2.22
N ILE A 229 6.51 6.99 -1.19
CA ILE A 229 7.08 7.96 -0.25
C ILE A 229 8.22 7.31 0.53
N ALA A 230 9.42 7.86 0.42
CA ALA A 230 10.53 7.50 1.28
C ALA A 230 10.32 8.11 2.67
N ARG A 231 10.32 7.27 3.71
CA ARG A 231 10.20 7.70 5.11
C ARG A 231 11.45 7.28 5.86
N GLU A 232 11.75 8.00 6.95
CA GLU A 232 12.88 7.68 7.83
C GLU A 232 14.22 7.62 7.08
N LEU A 233 14.43 8.60 6.19
CA LEU A 233 15.70 8.73 5.47
C LEU A 233 16.82 9.07 6.44
N TYR A 234 17.90 8.31 6.33
CA TYR A 234 19.09 8.46 7.12
C TYR A 234 20.30 8.64 6.22
N LEU A 235 21.00 9.74 6.37
CA LEU A 235 22.25 10.01 5.64
C LEU A 235 23.42 9.88 6.59
N SER A 236 24.34 8.97 6.29
CA SER A 236 25.60 8.81 7.00
C SER A 236 26.76 9.20 6.08
N CYS A 237 27.63 10.04 6.57
CA CYS A 237 28.84 10.45 5.88
C CYS A 237 30.05 10.12 6.73
N SER A 238 31.01 9.37 6.17
CA SER A 238 32.27 9.03 6.82
C SER A 238 33.44 9.42 5.96
N SER A 239 34.51 9.94 6.56
CA SER A 239 35.79 10.17 5.86
C SER A 239 36.68 8.95 6.03
N THR A 240 37.15 8.37 4.92
CA THR A 240 38.06 7.20 4.92
C THR A 240 39.50 7.54 4.57
N GLY A 241 39.87 8.81 4.57
CA GLY A 241 41.22 9.26 4.21
C GLY A 241 42.31 8.79 5.18
N LYS A 242 43.37 8.23 4.65
CA LYS A 242 44.59 7.87 5.38
C LYS A 242 45.47 9.10 5.73
N GLY A 243 44.89 10.17 6.03
CA GLY A 243 45.65 11.38 6.35
C GLY A 243 45.05 12.02 7.57
N GLY A 244 45.73 11.95 8.63
CA GLY A 244 45.44 12.49 9.92
C GLY A 244 44.43 13.64 10.01
N GLU A 245 44.27 14.12 11.12
CA GLU A 245 43.50 15.17 11.81
C GLU A 245 42.77 16.28 10.99
N TYR A 246 42.91 16.36 9.64
CA TYR A 246 42.46 17.49 8.84
C TYR A 246 41.18 17.26 8.02
N ASN A 247 40.60 16.08 8.02
CA ASN A 247 39.41 15.78 7.25
C ASN A 247 38.11 16.07 8.04
N LYS A 248 37.80 17.36 8.23
CA LYS A 248 36.54 17.77 8.84
C LYS A 248 35.52 18.04 7.75
N VAL A 249 34.38 17.32 7.77
CA VAL A 249 33.22 17.60 6.93
C VAL A 249 32.29 18.53 7.71
N ARG A 250 31.98 19.71 7.18
CA ARG A 250 30.99 20.66 7.72
C ARG A 250 29.78 20.74 6.79
N PHE A 251 28.61 20.67 7.36
CA PHE A 251 27.36 20.95 6.63
C PHE A 251 26.89 22.35 7.02
N SER A 252 26.89 23.29 6.07
CA SER A 252 26.67 24.71 6.35
C SER A 252 25.19 25.12 6.43
N ASN A 253 24.24 24.32 5.98
CA ASN A 253 22.84 24.71 5.81
C ASN A 253 21.80 23.80 6.49
N TYR A 254 22.16 23.07 7.54
CA TYR A 254 21.23 22.24 8.29
C TYR A 254 21.06 22.72 9.73
N ASN A 255 19.85 23.06 10.12
CA ASN A 255 19.51 23.60 11.44
C ASN A 255 19.47 22.57 12.60
N GLN A 256 19.77 21.30 12.35
CA GLN A 256 19.89 20.30 13.42
C GLN A 256 20.93 19.25 13.06
N MET A 257 22.10 19.42 13.65
CA MET A 257 23.12 18.38 13.75
C MET A 257 23.05 17.79 15.15
N ASP A 258 22.60 16.55 15.26
CA ASP A 258 22.87 15.75 16.44
C ASP A 258 24.19 15.02 16.20
N SER A 259 25.27 15.47 16.80
CA SER A 259 26.54 14.74 16.83
C SER A 259 26.43 13.61 17.84
N ILE A 260 26.70 12.40 17.41
CA ILE A 260 26.88 11.27 18.33
C ILE A 260 28.31 11.36 18.86
N PRO A 261 28.52 11.56 20.19
CA PRO A 261 29.85 11.64 20.76
C PRO A 261 30.55 10.27 20.63
N GLY A 262 31.76 10.27 20.11
CA GLY A 262 32.66 9.13 20.23
C GLY A 262 33.09 8.43 18.93
N ILE A 263 32.65 8.90 17.74
CA ILE A 263 33.16 8.38 16.46
C ILE A 263 33.75 9.56 15.67
N GLU A 264 35.06 9.68 15.70
CA GLU A 264 35.78 10.66 14.89
C GLU A 264 35.61 10.35 13.41
N GLY A 265 35.09 11.31 12.66
CA GLY A 265 34.92 11.23 11.19
C GLY A 265 33.60 10.66 10.69
N GLN A 266 32.61 10.40 11.55
CA GLN A 266 31.29 9.97 11.14
C GLN A 266 30.23 11.03 11.46
N LEU A 267 29.51 11.49 10.45
CA LEU A 267 28.42 12.44 10.57
C LEU A 267 27.11 11.74 10.24
N ASN A 268 26.21 11.69 11.21
CA ASN A 268 24.89 11.09 11.01
C ASN A 268 23.84 12.21 10.97
N LEU A 269 23.15 12.34 9.85
CA LEU A 269 22.01 13.23 9.69
C LEU A 269 20.73 12.44 9.90
N ILE A 270 20.05 12.70 11.00
CA ILE A 270 18.71 12.13 11.23
C ILE A 270 17.71 13.16 10.71
N THR A 271 17.00 12.83 9.61
CA THR A 271 15.91 13.65 9.14
C THR A 271 14.64 13.27 9.92
N ARG A 272 14.01 14.25 10.55
CA ARG A 272 12.69 14.03 11.19
C ARG A 272 11.61 13.77 10.15
N PRO A 273 10.56 12.99 10.49
CA PRO A 273 9.47 12.64 9.58
C PRO A 273 8.67 13.83 9.01
N ASP A 274 8.88 15.03 9.52
CA ASP A 274 8.18 16.25 9.11
C ASP A 274 8.80 16.98 7.91
N LEU A 275 9.91 16.52 7.39
CA LEU A 275 10.49 17.10 6.17
C LEU A 275 9.66 16.67 4.94
N ARG A 276 8.52 17.36 4.75
CA ARG A 276 7.76 17.42 3.50
C ARG A 276 8.54 18.05 2.34
N ALA A 277 9.83 18.27 2.49
CA ALA A 277 10.68 19.07 1.59
C ALA A 277 11.48 18.23 0.58
N LEU A 278 11.16 16.98 0.39
CA LEU A 278 11.65 16.21 -0.76
C LEU A 278 10.53 16.04 -1.81
N TYR A 279 9.79 17.14 -2.08
CA TYR A 279 9.11 17.36 -3.34
C TYR A 279 10.06 18.19 -4.20
N LEU A 280 10.77 17.54 -5.06
CA LEU A 280 11.31 18.14 -6.27
C LEU A 280 10.61 17.53 -7.46
#